data_c22f44710668c90785cd1866d83281d6
#
_entry.id   c22f44710668c90785cd1866d83281d6
#
_cell.length_a   1.000
_cell.length_b   1.000
_cell.length_c   1.000
_cell.angle_alpha   90.00
_cell.angle_beta   90.00
_cell.angle_gamma   90.00
#
_symmetry.space_group_name_H-M   'P 1'
#
loop_
_entity.id
_entity.type
_entity.pdbx_description
1 polymer ?
#
loop_
_entity_poly.entity_id
_entity_poly.type
_entity_poly.pdbx_seq_one_letter_code
_entity_poly.pdbx_strand_id
1 'polypeptide(L)'
;MLLTALSIFDTDADARSHMRQLVKHAEAVLPLLDSQICGLKASAHAVFIGSGPMTFAARECALKVLELSVGKIPALWDSTLGFRHGPKSFISSGTAIYVLRSAESPTTKYEVDLVEELRMQFPEATTMTIGAEADLSTKSIGSSAWDTVLSILPAQLASVIWSNQLGFNIDDPFVGQSTLTRVVSGVRLHPVKAIK
;
A
#
# COMPACT_ATOMS: atom_id res chain seq x y z
N MET A 1 -4.94 14.55 0.57
CA MET A 1 -6.32 14.46 0.03
C MET A 1 -7.21 13.52 0.83
N LEU A 2 -6.82 12.26 1.14
CA LEU A 2 -7.68 11.34 1.91
C LEU A 2 -8.08 11.88 3.28
N LEU A 3 -7.14 12.33 4.11
CA LEU A 3 -7.45 12.89 5.42
C LEU A 3 -8.37 14.12 5.35
N THR A 4 -8.22 14.94 4.32
CA THR A 4 -9.10 16.08 4.08
C THR A 4 -10.52 15.61 3.73
N ALA A 5 -10.65 14.61 2.87
CA ALA A 5 -11.95 14.03 2.54
C ALA A 5 -12.62 13.40 3.78
N LEU A 6 -11.89 12.60 4.54
CA LEU A 6 -12.41 12.00 5.79
C LEU A 6 -12.84 13.08 6.79
N SER A 7 -12.07 14.16 6.95
CA SER A 7 -12.44 15.24 7.88
C SER A 7 -13.70 16.04 7.47
N ILE A 8 -14.10 15.95 6.20
CA ILE A 8 -15.28 16.64 5.68
C ILE A 8 -16.49 15.69 5.66
N PHE A 9 -16.31 14.45 5.25
CA PHE A 9 -17.40 13.52 4.95
C PHE A 9 -17.69 12.51 6.05
N ASP A 10 -16.73 12.22 6.93
CA ASP A 10 -16.95 11.37 8.11
C ASP A 10 -17.47 12.25 9.27
N THR A 11 -18.78 12.46 9.27
CA THR A 11 -19.45 13.34 10.26
C THR A 11 -19.51 12.74 11.66
N ASP A 12 -19.32 11.44 11.79
CA ASP A 12 -19.37 10.72 13.07
C ASP A 12 -18.00 10.71 13.78
N ALA A 13 -16.94 11.08 13.05
CA ALA A 13 -15.59 11.09 13.56
C ALA A 13 -15.18 12.46 14.14
N ASP A 14 -14.50 12.45 15.28
CA ASP A 14 -13.67 13.60 15.69
C ASP A 14 -12.37 13.59 14.85
N ALA A 15 -12.45 14.18 13.66
CA ALA A 15 -11.35 14.22 12.71
C ALA A 15 -10.05 14.77 13.31
N ARG A 16 -10.13 15.77 14.20
CA ARG A 16 -8.97 16.35 14.87
C ARG A 16 -8.32 15.35 15.83
N SER A 17 -9.12 14.63 16.61
CA SER A 17 -8.64 13.59 17.51
C SER A 17 -8.01 12.44 16.71
N HIS A 18 -8.67 11.96 15.66
CA HIS A 18 -8.16 10.91 14.79
C HIS A 18 -6.81 11.30 14.14
N MET A 19 -6.69 12.51 13.60
CA MET A 19 -5.43 12.99 13.04
C MET A 19 -4.29 13.02 14.07
N ARG A 20 -4.55 13.49 15.29
CA ARG A 20 -3.54 13.48 16.35
C ARG A 20 -3.09 12.06 16.73
N GLN A 21 -4.04 11.12 16.79
CA GLN A 21 -3.73 9.72 17.08
C GLN A 21 -2.91 9.11 15.94
N LEU A 22 -3.27 9.35 14.68
CA LEU A 22 -2.54 8.87 13.52
C LEU A 22 -1.10 9.40 13.49
N VAL A 23 -0.89 10.69 13.77
CA VAL A 23 0.46 11.28 13.87
C VAL A 23 1.27 10.56 14.95
N LYS A 24 0.72 10.44 16.18
CA LYS A 24 1.38 9.74 17.28
C LYS A 24 1.70 8.29 16.93
N HIS A 25 0.80 7.60 16.25
CA HIS A 25 1.02 6.22 15.79
C HIS A 25 2.12 6.16 14.72
N ALA A 26 2.11 7.06 13.73
CA ALA A 26 3.13 7.12 12.70
C ALA A 26 4.54 7.36 13.30
N GLU A 27 4.67 8.34 14.20
CA GLU A 27 5.93 8.61 14.91
C GLU A 27 6.46 7.40 15.67
N ALA A 28 5.56 6.62 16.29
CA ALA A 28 5.94 5.44 17.05
C ALA A 28 6.31 4.24 16.17
N VAL A 29 5.64 4.05 15.02
CA VAL A 29 5.86 2.86 14.19
C VAL A 29 6.95 3.04 13.13
N LEU A 30 7.21 4.25 12.65
CA LEU A 30 8.20 4.49 11.60
C LEU A 30 9.59 3.91 11.90
N PRO A 31 10.20 4.12 13.08
CA PRO A 31 11.50 3.53 13.40
C PRO A 31 11.47 1.99 13.46
N LEU A 32 10.36 1.41 13.89
CA LEU A 32 10.18 -0.04 13.95
C LEU A 32 10.05 -0.63 12.54
N LEU A 33 9.24 -0.02 11.70
CA LEU A 33 9.07 -0.41 10.29
C LEU A 33 10.39 -0.31 9.53
N ASP A 34 11.14 0.77 9.72
CA ASP A 34 12.45 0.94 9.10
C ASP A 34 13.38 -0.23 9.45
N SER A 35 13.47 -0.59 10.73
CA SER A 35 14.29 -1.73 11.19
C SER A 35 13.84 -3.09 10.61
N GLN A 36 12.54 -3.28 10.40
CA GLN A 36 11.99 -4.52 9.84
C GLN A 36 12.16 -4.60 8.31
N ILE A 37 12.06 -3.47 7.63
CA ILE A 37 12.04 -3.39 6.17
C ILE A 37 13.44 -3.21 5.58
N CYS A 38 14.38 -2.58 6.31
CA CYS A 38 15.73 -2.29 5.79
C CYS A 38 16.49 -3.53 5.30
N GLY A 39 16.18 -4.71 5.84
CA GLY A 39 16.76 -5.99 5.42
C GLY A 39 16.02 -6.70 4.28
N LEU A 40 14.86 -6.20 3.83
CA LEU A 40 14.10 -6.82 2.76
C LEU A 40 14.77 -6.56 1.41
N LYS A 41 14.99 -7.65 0.66
CA LYS A 41 15.50 -7.55 -0.72
C LYS A 41 14.37 -7.14 -1.66
N ALA A 42 14.74 -6.41 -2.72
CA ALA A 42 13.82 -6.12 -3.81
C ALA A 42 13.25 -7.42 -4.38
N SER A 43 11.92 -7.50 -4.42
CA SER A 43 11.20 -8.68 -4.94
C SER A 43 11.14 -8.66 -6.46
N ALA A 44 10.96 -9.83 -7.08
CA ALA A 44 10.72 -9.92 -8.52
C ALA A 44 9.38 -9.27 -8.91
N HIS A 45 8.37 -9.46 -8.07
CA HIS A 45 7.02 -8.90 -8.22
C HIS A 45 6.47 -8.54 -6.84
N ALA A 46 5.55 -7.58 -6.78
CA ALA A 46 4.86 -7.21 -5.55
C ALA A 46 3.34 -7.30 -5.74
N VAL A 47 2.63 -7.80 -4.72
CA VAL A 47 1.17 -7.86 -4.71
C VAL A 47 0.68 -7.25 -3.42
N PHE A 48 -0.28 -6.33 -3.52
CA PHE A 48 -0.93 -5.71 -2.39
C PHE A 48 -2.42 -6.00 -2.42
N ILE A 49 -2.95 -6.49 -1.30
CA ILE A 49 -4.34 -6.95 -1.20
C ILE A 49 -4.98 -6.29 0.01
N GLY A 50 -6.23 -5.86 -0.12
CA GLY A 50 -6.97 -5.28 0.98
C GLY A 50 -8.48 -5.32 0.75
N SER A 51 -9.26 -5.10 1.79
CA SER A 51 -10.72 -5.09 1.73
C SER A 51 -11.28 -3.69 1.97
N GLY A 52 -12.41 -3.36 1.37
CA GLY A 52 -13.05 -2.06 1.56
C GLY A 52 -12.07 -0.90 1.36
N PRO A 53 -11.91 0.03 2.33
CA PRO A 53 -10.95 1.12 2.25
C PRO A 53 -9.50 0.67 2.03
N MET A 54 -9.12 -0.49 2.57
CA MET A 54 -7.77 -1.04 2.41
C MET A 54 -7.47 -1.48 0.96
N THR A 55 -8.49 -1.73 0.12
CA THR A 55 -8.27 -1.97 -1.32
C THR A 55 -7.65 -0.75 -2.01
N PHE A 56 -8.09 0.45 -1.63
CA PHE A 56 -7.51 1.69 -2.18
C PHE A 56 -6.11 1.97 -1.62
N ALA A 57 -5.86 1.62 -0.36
CA ALA A 57 -4.50 1.64 0.21
C ALA A 57 -3.59 0.65 -0.52
N ALA A 58 -4.05 -0.56 -0.81
CA ALA A 58 -3.32 -1.56 -1.59
C ALA A 58 -2.96 -1.04 -2.99
N ARG A 59 -3.88 -0.33 -3.65
CA ARG A 59 -3.61 0.34 -4.93
C ARG A 59 -2.50 1.39 -4.81
N GLU A 60 -2.52 2.22 -3.78
CA GLU A 60 -1.47 3.22 -3.53
C GLU A 60 -0.13 2.56 -3.24
N CYS A 61 -0.11 1.47 -2.46
CA CYS A 61 1.11 0.70 -2.20
C CYS A 61 1.73 0.17 -3.50
N ALA A 62 0.92 -0.44 -4.36
CA ALA A 62 1.37 -0.95 -5.66
C ALA A 62 1.90 0.17 -6.56
N LEU A 63 1.24 1.32 -6.57
CA LEU A 63 1.67 2.49 -7.33
C LEU A 63 3.04 2.98 -6.85
N LYS A 64 3.29 3.08 -5.54
CA LYS A 64 4.58 3.53 -5.00
C LYS A 64 5.72 2.59 -5.39
N VAL A 65 5.51 1.28 -5.30
CA VAL A 65 6.50 0.30 -5.75
C VAL A 65 6.79 0.47 -7.25
N LEU A 66 5.75 0.58 -8.07
CA LEU A 66 5.89 0.72 -9.52
C LEU A 66 6.65 2.00 -9.90
N GLU A 67 6.29 3.13 -9.29
CA GLU A 67 6.90 4.43 -9.56
C GLU A 67 8.38 4.46 -9.15
N LEU A 68 8.69 4.09 -7.90
CA LEU A 68 10.05 4.21 -7.38
C LEU A 68 10.99 3.16 -7.95
N SER A 69 10.47 2.02 -8.39
CA SER A 69 11.25 1.00 -9.10
C SER A 69 11.36 1.24 -10.61
N VAL A 70 10.79 2.33 -11.11
CA VAL A 70 10.75 2.64 -12.56
C VAL A 70 10.18 1.45 -13.36
N GLY A 71 9.16 0.79 -12.82
CA GLY A 71 8.53 -0.39 -13.40
C GLY A 71 9.37 -1.68 -13.36
N LYS A 72 10.55 -1.67 -12.72
CA LYS A 72 11.40 -2.89 -12.61
C LYS A 72 10.83 -3.92 -11.67
N ILE A 73 10.00 -3.51 -10.72
CA ILE A 73 9.21 -4.39 -9.87
C ILE A 73 7.74 -4.23 -10.30
N PRO A 74 7.22 -5.10 -11.17
CA PRO A 74 5.80 -5.12 -11.49
C PRO A 74 4.98 -5.29 -10.22
N ALA A 75 3.99 -4.42 -10.03
CA ALA A 75 3.17 -4.42 -8.83
C ALA A 75 1.68 -4.53 -9.20
N LEU A 76 1.00 -5.45 -8.53
CA LEU A 76 -0.44 -5.69 -8.66
C LEU A 76 -1.16 -5.33 -7.35
N TRP A 77 -2.39 -4.91 -7.45
CA TRP A 77 -3.29 -4.75 -6.30
C TRP A 77 -4.65 -5.34 -6.60
N ASP A 78 -5.35 -5.81 -5.55
CA ASP A 78 -6.72 -6.30 -5.68
C ASP A 78 -7.45 -6.28 -4.32
N SER A 79 -8.75 -6.56 -4.37
CA SER A 79 -9.53 -6.86 -3.18
C SER A 79 -9.28 -8.28 -2.68
N THR A 80 -9.49 -8.51 -1.38
CA THR A 80 -9.29 -9.82 -0.75
C THR A 80 -10.08 -10.94 -1.43
N LEU A 81 -11.32 -10.69 -1.80
CA LEU A 81 -12.15 -11.69 -2.48
C LEU A 81 -11.84 -11.76 -3.98
N GLY A 82 -11.61 -10.62 -4.63
CA GLY A 82 -11.29 -10.56 -6.06
C GLY A 82 -10.01 -11.32 -6.40
N PHE A 83 -8.99 -11.19 -5.57
CA PHE A 83 -7.70 -11.84 -5.79
C PHE A 83 -7.77 -13.37 -5.89
N ARG A 84 -8.74 -13.99 -5.25
CA ARG A 84 -8.95 -15.45 -5.28
C ARG A 84 -9.33 -16.00 -6.65
N HIS A 85 -9.85 -15.17 -7.56
CA HIS A 85 -10.37 -15.65 -8.84
C HIS A 85 -9.30 -15.79 -9.92
N GLY A 86 -8.81 -14.71 -10.48
CA GLY A 86 -7.84 -14.75 -11.57
C GLY A 86 -6.45 -14.23 -11.20
N PRO A 87 -6.36 -13.15 -10.43
CA PRO A 87 -5.10 -12.47 -10.14
C PRO A 87 -4.05 -13.30 -9.41
N LYS A 88 -4.43 -14.39 -8.72
CA LYS A 88 -3.49 -15.35 -8.14
C LYS A 88 -2.47 -15.90 -9.16
N SER A 89 -2.82 -15.95 -10.44
CA SER A 89 -1.92 -16.40 -11.50
C SER A 89 -0.68 -15.52 -11.69
N PHE A 90 -0.69 -14.31 -11.11
CA PHE A 90 0.45 -13.40 -11.10
C PHE A 90 1.56 -13.84 -10.15
N ILE A 91 1.25 -14.71 -9.18
CA ILE A 91 2.23 -15.18 -8.19
C ILE A 91 3.22 -16.12 -8.83
N SER A 92 4.50 -15.85 -8.65
CA SER A 92 5.62 -16.67 -9.06
C SER A 92 6.69 -16.71 -7.99
N SER A 93 7.74 -17.49 -8.19
CA SER A 93 8.91 -17.48 -7.29
C SER A 93 9.48 -16.07 -7.18
N GLY A 94 9.74 -15.62 -5.94
CA GLY A 94 10.23 -14.26 -5.65
C GLY A 94 9.14 -13.18 -5.62
N THR A 95 7.86 -13.54 -5.67
CA THR A 95 6.76 -12.59 -5.43
C THR A 95 6.64 -12.27 -3.94
N ALA A 96 6.58 -10.98 -3.59
CA ALA A 96 6.22 -10.52 -2.26
C ALA A 96 4.74 -10.13 -2.23
N ILE A 97 3.98 -10.73 -1.31
CA ILE A 97 2.54 -10.52 -1.16
C ILE A 97 2.29 -9.84 0.18
N TYR A 98 1.57 -8.73 0.15
CA TYR A 98 1.23 -7.94 1.33
C TYR A 98 -0.29 -7.85 1.46
N VAL A 99 -0.83 -8.36 2.56
CA VAL A 99 -2.27 -8.29 2.87
C VAL A 99 -2.50 -7.23 3.92
N LEU A 100 -3.18 -6.15 3.54
CA LEU A 100 -3.54 -5.06 4.44
C LEU A 100 -4.74 -5.47 5.28
N ARG A 101 -4.57 -5.44 6.61
CA ARG A 101 -5.57 -5.89 7.58
C ARG A 101 -6.56 -4.77 7.89
N SER A 102 -7.84 -5.09 7.81
CA SER A 102 -8.93 -4.20 8.22
C SER A 102 -9.08 -4.15 9.73
N ALA A 103 -9.68 -3.07 10.26
CA ALA A 103 -10.05 -2.97 11.66
C ALA A 103 -11.36 -3.73 11.99
N GLU A 104 -12.23 -3.92 11.00
CA GLU A 104 -13.57 -4.49 11.17
C GLU A 104 -13.54 -6.03 11.18
N SER A 105 -14.08 -6.62 12.26
CA SER A 105 -14.04 -8.06 12.54
C SER A 105 -14.57 -8.97 11.44
N PRO A 106 -15.71 -8.71 10.77
CA PRO A 106 -16.17 -9.63 9.70
C PRO A 106 -15.18 -9.70 8.54
N THR A 107 -14.62 -8.55 8.12
CA THR A 107 -13.68 -8.43 7.03
C THR A 107 -12.36 -9.14 7.34
N THR A 108 -11.86 -8.94 8.56
CA THR A 108 -10.61 -9.53 9.05
C THR A 108 -10.57 -11.06 8.92
N LYS A 109 -11.69 -11.74 9.08
CA LYS A 109 -11.77 -13.21 8.94
C LYS A 109 -11.43 -13.65 7.51
N TYR A 110 -11.99 -13.00 6.50
CA TYR A 110 -11.70 -13.30 5.10
C TYR A 110 -10.24 -13.01 4.72
N GLU A 111 -9.63 -12.02 5.37
CA GLU A 111 -8.23 -11.68 5.19
C GLU A 111 -7.32 -12.75 5.79
N VAL A 112 -7.64 -13.26 6.99
CA VAL A 112 -6.92 -14.37 7.62
C VAL A 112 -6.99 -15.62 6.75
N ASP A 113 -8.19 -16.01 6.33
CA ASP A 113 -8.40 -17.18 5.48
C ASP A 113 -7.59 -17.08 4.17
N LEU A 114 -7.51 -15.87 3.57
CA LEU A 114 -6.72 -15.67 2.37
C LEU A 114 -5.21 -15.79 2.65
N VAL A 115 -4.71 -15.24 3.75
CA VAL A 115 -3.29 -15.33 4.14
C VAL A 115 -2.88 -16.79 4.33
N GLU A 116 -3.70 -17.58 5.05
CA GLU A 116 -3.44 -19.00 5.24
C GLU A 116 -3.43 -19.76 3.92
N GLU A 117 -4.41 -19.49 3.06
CA GLU A 117 -4.49 -20.07 1.72
C GLU A 117 -3.25 -19.74 0.87
N LEU A 118 -2.81 -18.48 0.85
CA LEU A 118 -1.64 -18.05 0.08
C LEU A 118 -0.35 -18.70 0.59
N ARG A 119 -0.14 -18.75 1.89
CA ARG A 119 1.03 -19.40 2.50
C ARG A 119 1.09 -20.89 2.20
N MET A 120 -0.08 -21.55 2.13
CA MET A 120 -0.17 -22.98 1.80
C MET A 120 0.02 -23.25 0.32
N GLN A 121 -0.58 -22.43 -0.55
CA GLN A 121 -0.55 -22.65 -2.02
C GLN A 121 0.75 -22.17 -2.67
N PHE A 122 1.39 -21.15 -2.12
CA PHE A 122 2.58 -20.51 -2.68
C PHE A 122 3.70 -20.38 -1.65
N PRO A 123 4.25 -21.50 -1.15
CA PRO A 123 5.27 -21.49 -0.10
C PRO A 123 6.58 -20.79 -0.54
N GLU A 124 6.80 -20.61 -1.83
CA GLU A 124 7.97 -19.94 -2.40
C GLU A 124 7.80 -18.40 -2.48
N ALA A 125 6.57 -17.91 -2.32
CA ALA A 125 6.28 -16.49 -2.24
C ALA A 125 6.38 -16.02 -0.78
N THR A 126 6.83 -14.79 -0.59
CA THR A 126 6.83 -14.17 0.74
C THR A 126 5.48 -13.54 1.00
N THR A 127 4.68 -14.10 1.91
CA THR A 127 3.37 -13.52 2.31
C THR A 127 3.47 -12.86 3.67
N MET A 128 3.26 -11.56 3.73
CA MET A 128 3.26 -10.74 4.94
C MET A 128 1.93 -9.99 5.10
N THR A 129 1.58 -9.68 6.33
CA THR A 129 0.42 -8.86 6.67
C THR A 129 0.85 -7.46 7.11
N ILE A 130 0.01 -6.44 6.86
CA ILE A 130 0.21 -5.06 7.30
C ILE A 130 -1.01 -4.62 8.10
N GLY A 131 -0.82 -4.06 9.27
CA GLY A 131 -1.92 -3.56 10.11
C GLY A 131 -1.64 -3.71 11.60
N ALA A 132 -2.65 -3.54 12.43
CA ALA A 132 -2.54 -3.86 13.86
C ALA A 132 -2.34 -5.38 14.03
N GLU A 133 -1.45 -5.78 14.92
CA GLU A 133 -1.15 -7.20 15.19
C GLU A 133 -0.78 -8.02 13.94
N ALA A 134 -0.06 -7.41 13.01
CA ALA A 134 0.38 -7.99 11.76
C ALA A 134 1.90 -8.16 11.71
N ASP A 135 2.41 -8.87 10.69
CA ASP A 135 3.86 -9.06 10.49
C ASP A 135 4.58 -7.71 10.42
N LEU A 136 3.99 -6.74 9.70
CA LEU A 136 4.40 -5.33 9.71
C LEU A 136 3.34 -4.53 10.48
N SER A 137 3.58 -4.34 11.76
CA SER A 137 2.61 -3.72 12.65
C SER A 137 2.57 -2.20 12.52
N THR A 138 1.39 -1.64 12.21
CA THR A 138 1.19 -0.21 11.97
C THR A 138 0.31 0.50 13.00
N LYS A 139 -0.19 -0.15 14.03
CA LYS A 139 -1.22 0.39 14.93
C LYS A 139 -2.55 0.65 14.21
N SER A 140 -3.61 0.88 14.98
CA SER A 140 -4.95 1.20 14.48
C SER A 140 -5.65 2.18 15.42
N ILE A 141 -6.54 2.98 14.88
CA ILE A 141 -7.50 3.78 15.65
C ILE A 141 -8.91 3.19 15.61
N GLY A 142 -9.07 1.97 15.07
CA GLY A 142 -10.33 1.24 15.01
C GLY A 142 -11.20 1.55 13.80
N SER A 143 -10.67 2.20 12.78
CA SER A 143 -11.38 2.51 11.53
C SER A 143 -10.48 2.26 10.33
N SER A 144 -10.83 1.30 9.50
CA SER A 144 -10.05 0.97 8.30
C SER A 144 -9.89 2.17 7.37
N ALA A 145 -10.88 3.05 7.26
CA ALA A 145 -10.79 4.25 6.42
C ALA A 145 -9.67 5.19 6.90
N TRP A 146 -9.60 5.47 8.20
CA TRP A 146 -8.57 6.32 8.80
C TRP A 146 -7.21 5.61 8.87
N ASP A 147 -7.19 4.30 9.10
CA ASP A 147 -5.97 3.49 9.23
C ASP A 147 -5.22 3.32 7.90
N THR A 148 -5.87 3.59 6.75
CA THR A 148 -5.22 3.51 5.42
C THR A 148 -3.91 4.29 5.35
N VAL A 149 -3.82 5.46 6.00
CA VAL A 149 -2.61 6.31 5.98
C VAL A 149 -1.43 5.68 6.72
N LEU A 150 -1.69 4.84 7.72
CA LEU A 150 -0.66 4.07 8.42
C LEU A 150 -0.29 2.81 7.62
N SER A 151 -1.29 2.18 7.00
CA SER A 151 -1.12 0.91 6.27
C SER A 151 -0.30 1.06 4.98
N ILE A 152 -0.16 2.27 4.42
CA ILE A 152 0.70 2.53 3.26
C ILE A 152 2.18 2.75 3.63
N LEU A 153 2.51 3.06 4.89
CA LEU A 153 3.88 3.37 5.32
C LEU A 153 4.88 2.26 5.02
N PRO A 154 4.57 0.96 5.29
CA PRO A 154 5.50 -0.12 4.97
C PRO A 154 5.86 -0.18 3.49
N ALA A 155 4.88 0.01 2.61
CA ALA A 155 5.12 -0.01 1.16
C ALA A 155 5.93 1.21 0.69
N GLN A 156 5.71 2.38 1.28
CA GLN A 156 6.50 3.58 0.98
C GLN A 156 7.97 3.37 1.38
N LEU A 157 8.24 2.87 2.58
CA LEU A 157 9.59 2.55 3.03
C LEU A 157 10.25 1.47 2.16
N ALA A 158 9.54 0.37 1.89
CA ALA A 158 10.04 -0.69 1.02
C ALA A 158 10.38 -0.17 -0.38
N SER A 159 9.53 0.69 -0.95
CA SER A 159 9.75 1.27 -2.27
C SER A 159 11.02 2.11 -2.33
N VAL A 160 11.31 2.90 -1.28
CA VAL A 160 12.55 3.68 -1.15
C VAL A 160 13.77 2.76 -1.08
N ILE A 161 13.72 1.74 -0.22
CA ILE A 161 14.82 0.79 -0.03
C ILE A 161 15.09 0.00 -1.31
N TRP A 162 14.05 -0.51 -1.96
CA TRP A 162 14.17 -1.27 -3.20
C TRP A 162 14.64 -0.40 -4.38
N SER A 163 14.18 0.86 -4.46
CA SER A 163 14.69 1.82 -5.43
C SER A 163 16.21 1.99 -5.32
N ASN A 164 16.69 2.18 -4.08
CA ASN A 164 18.12 2.29 -3.80
C ASN A 164 18.89 0.99 -4.13
N GLN A 165 18.34 -0.18 -3.79
CA GLN A 165 18.93 -1.48 -4.14
C GLN A 165 19.05 -1.69 -5.65
N LEU A 166 18.10 -1.15 -6.42
CA LEU A 166 18.11 -1.18 -7.88
C LEU A 166 19.01 -0.10 -8.52
N GLY A 167 19.62 0.78 -7.70
CA GLY A 167 20.52 1.83 -8.16
C GLY A 167 19.83 3.06 -8.73
N PHE A 168 18.55 3.29 -8.41
CA PHE A 168 17.82 4.46 -8.86
C PHE A 168 18.01 5.65 -7.91
N ASN A 169 17.87 6.85 -8.46
CA ASN A 169 17.78 8.08 -7.67
C ASN A 169 16.35 8.18 -7.09
N ILE A 170 16.22 8.05 -5.78
CA ILE A 170 14.92 8.05 -5.09
C ILE A 170 14.18 9.39 -5.26
N ASP A 171 14.91 10.50 -5.31
CA ASP A 171 14.32 11.83 -5.46
C ASP A 171 13.88 12.13 -6.90
N ASP A 172 14.50 11.48 -7.86
CA ASP A 172 14.14 11.57 -9.28
C ASP A 172 14.37 10.21 -9.97
N PRO A 173 13.46 9.25 -9.78
CA PRO A 173 13.62 7.90 -10.31
C PRO A 173 13.58 7.85 -11.84
N PHE A 174 13.08 8.90 -12.50
CA PHE A 174 12.96 8.96 -13.96
C PHE A 174 14.14 9.64 -14.65
N VAL A 175 15.20 10.00 -13.93
CA VAL A 175 16.43 10.53 -14.54
C VAL A 175 16.91 9.56 -15.64
N GLY A 176 17.09 10.09 -16.85
CA GLY A 176 17.53 9.31 -18.00
C GLY A 176 16.42 8.51 -18.71
N GLN A 177 15.18 8.61 -18.29
CA GLN A 177 14.01 7.95 -18.92
C GLN A 177 13.37 8.79 -20.04
N SER A 178 14.15 9.58 -20.74
CA SER A 178 13.83 10.42 -21.90
C SER A 178 12.57 11.30 -21.76
N THR A 179 11.38 10.76 -21.86
CA THR A 179 10.09 11.50 -21.85
C THR A 179 9.36 11.48 -20.51
N LEU A 180 9.75 10.60 -19.59
CA LEU A 180 9.14 10.53 -18.27
C LEU A 180 9.74 11.60 -17.36
N THR A 181 8.87 12.32 -16.65
CA THR A 181 9.24 13.33 -15.67
C THR A 181 8.55 13.08 -14.35
N ARG A 182 9.22 13.44 -13.24
CA ARG A 182 8.67 13.36 -11.89
C ARG A 182 7.36 14.13 -11.74
N VAL A 183 7.23 15.25 -12.44
CA VAL A 183 6.04 16.08 -12.42
C VAL A 183 5.37 16.01 -13.79
N VAL A 184 4.10 15.67 -13.79
CA VAL A 184 3.31 15.64 -15.03
C VAL A 184 3.25 17.04 -15.62
N SER A 185 3.69 17.19 -16.87
CA SER A 185 3.65 18.42 -17.62
C SER A 185 2.86 18.23 -18.93
N GLY A 186 2.39 19.33 -19.50
CA GLY A 186 1.72 19.29 -20.80
C GLY A 186 0.28 18.72 -20.80
N VAL A 187 -0.36 18.62 -19.64
CA VAL A 187 -1.77 18.20 -19.56
C VAL A 187 -2.64 19.27 -20.21
N ARG A 188 -3.37 18.89 -21.26
CA ARG A 188 -4.35 19.76 -21.92
C ARG A 188 -5.65 19.73 -21.13
N LEU A 189 -6.03 20.87 -20.57
CA LEU A 189 -7.33 21.02 -19.92
C LEU A 189 -8.41 21.29 -20.98
N HIS A 190 -9.49 20.54 -20.92
CA HIS A 190 -10.66 20.74 -21.76
C HIS A 190 -11.75 21.49 -20.97
N PRO A 191 -12.44 22.50 -21.60
CA PRO A 191 -13.48 23.21 -20.89
C PRO A 191 -14.63 22.28 -20.53
N VAL A 192 -15.10 22.36 -19.30
CA VAL A 192 -16.30 21.68 -18.84
C VAL A 192 -17.52 22.50 -19.34
N LYS A 193 -18.41 21.88 -20.13
CA LYS A 193 -19.69 22.53 -20.47
C LYS A 193 -20.48 22.68 -19.16
N ALA A 194 -20.96 23.91 -18.91
CA ALA A 194 -21.87 24.14 -17.80
C ALA A 194 -23.09 23.23 -17.96
N ILE A 195 -23.35 22.42 -16.93
CA ILE A 195 -24.61 21.66 -16.85
C ILE A 195 -25.68 22.72 -16.60
N LYS A 196 -26.62 22.86 -17.56
CA LYS A 196 -27.79 23.73 -17.42
C LYS A 196 -28.79 23.11 -16.46
#